data_473e06a3f6b6093847c1986262140b7f
#
_entry.id   473e06a3f6b6093847c1986262140b7f
#
_cell.length_a   1.000
_cell.length_b   1.000
_cell.length_c   1.000
_cell.angle_alpha   90.00
_cell.angle_beta   90.00
_cell.angle_gamma   90.00
#
_symmetry.space_group_name_H-M   'P 1'
#
loop_
_entity.id
_entity.type
_entity.pdbx_description
1 polymer ?
#
loop_
_entity_poly.entity_id
_entity_poly.type
_entity_poly.pdbx_seq_one_letter_code
_entity_poly.pdbx_strand_id
1 'polypeptide(L)'
;LIYPTNTNKLGGRQVFSKAFKNELIQKYGEKCGITLEPYDAKYLQIDHRIPYEVAGEMSGTQRTPHHFMLLCAAAQRQKSWECEHCSNLLGQKDITICQSCYWAYPEKYTHVALRQEQRLDLVFQNEEVAILEKLKLQAEAEGLTLKDVLIHLLSD
;
A
#
# COMPACT_ATOMS: atom_id res chain seq x y z
N LEU A 1 -6.53 -19.66 23.01
CA LEU A 1 -6.91 -19.79 21.59
C LEU A 1 -5.89 -20.69 20.93
N ILE A 2 -6.29 -21.94 20.66
CA ILE A 2 -5.46 -22.95 19.99
C ILE A 2 -5.60 -22.69 18.50
N TYR A 3 -4.54 -22.24 17.86
CA TYR A 3 -4.48 -22.22 16.41
C TYR A 3 -4.28 -23.64 15.88
N PRO A 4 -5.06 -24.10 14.91
CA PRO A 4 -4.83 -25.41 14.32
C PRO A 4 -3.51 -25.34 13.54
N THR A 5 -2.52 -26.07 14.00
CA THR A 5 -1.30 -26.38 13.26
C THR A 5 -1.65 -27.26 12.06
N ASN A 6 -2.01 -26.65 10.96
CA ASN A 6 -2.14 -27.36 9.71
C ASN A 6 -1.01 -26.95 8.75
N THR A 7 0.13 -27.50 9.02
CA THR A 7 1.35 -27.37 8.24
C THR A 7 1.35 -28.27 7.03
N ASN A 8 0.48 -28.13 6.08
CA ASN A 8 0.64 -28.75 4.76
C ASN A 8 -0.48 -28.35 3.80
N LYS A 9 -0.60 -27.05 3.56
CA LYS A 9 -1.07 -26.57 2.27
C LYS A 9 -0.08 -25.54 1.80
N LEU A 10 0.75 -25.91 0.86
CA LEU A 10 1.26 -24.97 -0.14
C LEU A 10 0.09 -24.08 -0.48
N GLY A 11 0.12 -22.84 -0.04
CA GLY A 11 -0.98 -21.90 -0.15
C GLY A 11 -1.36 -21.74 -1.61
N GLY A 12 -2.33 -22.53 -2.05
CA GLY A 12 -2.95 -22.32 -3.34
C GLY A 12 -3.49 -20.90 -3.31
N ARG A 13 -3.05 -20.05 -4.26
CA ARG A 13 -3.59 -18.72 -4.46
C ARG A 13 -5.10 -18.80 -4.35
N GLN A 14 -5.69 -18.13 -3.37
CA GLN A 14 -7.14 -18.06 -3.27
C GLN A 14 -7.70 -17.50 -4.57
N VAL A 15 -8.57 -18.28 -5.21
CA VAL A 15 -9.24 -17.82 -6.43
C VAL A 15 -10.39 -16.93 -6.00
N PHE A 16 -10.29 -15.66 -6.32
CA PHE A 16 -11.38 -14.71 -6.13
C PHE A 16 -12.34 -14.77 -7.31
N SER A 17 -13.65 -14.72 -7.03
CA SER A 17 -14.64 -14.68 -8.09
C SER A 17 -14.59 -13.36 -8.87
N LYS A 18 -15.01 -13.41 -10.15
CA LYS A 18 -15.16 -12.20 -10.96
C LYS A 18 -16.12 -11.19 -10.33
N ALA A 19 -17.19 -11.69 -9.69
CA ALA A 19 -18.16 -10.85 -8.98
C ALA A 19 -17.49 -10.06 -7.85
N PHE A 20 -16.66 -10.71 -7.03
CA PHE A 20 -15.94 -10.04 -5.94
C PHE A 20 -14.93 -9.01 -6.47
N LYS A 21 -14.27 -9.29 -7.58
CA LYS A 21 -13.39 -8.31 -8.23
C LYS A 21 -14.16 -7.08 -8.71
N ASN A 22 -15.31 -7.27 -9.32
CA ASN A 22 -16.18 -6.17 -9.75
C ASN A 22 -16.68 -5.33 -8.57
N GLU A 23 -17.00 -5.95 -7.44
CA GLU A 23 -17.37 -5.26 -6.21
C GLU A 23 -16.24 -4.36 -5.68
N LEU A 24 -15.01 -4.85 -5.73
CA LEU A 24 -13.83 -4.05 -5.36
C LEU A 24 -13.61 -2.87 -6.33
N ILE A 25 -13.79 -3.10 -7.64
CA ILE A 25 -13.69 -2.04 -8.66
C ILE A 25 -14.77 -0.98 -8.44
N GLN A 26 -16.01 -1.38 -8.17
CA GLN A 26 -17.09 -0.43 -7.87
C GLN A 26 -16.78 0.41 -6.63
N LYS A 27 -16.15 -0.20 -5.63
CA LYS A 27 -15.83 0.48 -4.37
C LYS A 27 -14.62 1.39 -4.46
N TYR A 28 -13.55 0.96 -5.10
CA TYR A 28 -12.24 1.64 -5.06
C TYR A 28 -11.84 2.27 -6.39
N GLY A 29 -12.57 2.00 -7.45
CA GLY A 29 -12.23 2.40 -8.81
C GLY A 29 -11.25 1.44 -9.47
N GLU A 30 -11.08 1.62 -10.78
CA GLU A 30 -10.16 0.86 -11.63
C GLU A 30 -8.73 1.43 -11.53
N LYS A 31 -8.16 1.38 -10.33
CA LYS A 31 -6.84 1.92 -10.01
C LYS A 31 -6.09 1.10 -8.96
N CYS A 32 -4.78 1.23 -8.96
CA CYS A 32 -3.94 0.65 -7.91
C CYS A 32 -4.14 1.41 -6.59
N GLY A 33 -4.41 0.70 -5.50
CA GLY A 33 -4.64 1.30 -4.18
C GLY A 33 -3.39 1.91 -3.54
N ILE A 34 -2.19 1.63 -4.07
CA ILE A 34 -0.92 2.18 -3.58
C ILE A 34 -0.45 3.35 -4.44
N THR A 35 -0.36 3.15 -5.78
CA THR A 35 0.15 4.19 -6.69
C THR A 35 -0.90 5.19 -7.11
N LEU A 36 -2.17 4.88 -6.88
CA LEU A 36 -3.36 5.62 -7.31
C LEU A 36 -3.52 5.75 -8.84
N GLU A 37 -2.57 5.21 -9.59
CA GLU A 37 -2.60 5.19 -11.05
C GLU A 37 -3.75 4.32 -11.59
N PRO A 38 -4.41 4.74 -12.67
CA PRO A 38 -5.44 3.94 -13.33
C PRO A 38 -4.82 2.73 -14.06
N TYR A 39 -5.51 1.61 -14.02
CA TYR A 39 -5.14 0.36 -14.71
C TYR A 39 -6.39 -0.33 -15.22
N ASP A 40 -6.34 -0.95 -16.41
CA ASP A 40 -7.38 -1.90 -16.79
C ASP A 40 -7.56 -2.96 -15.71
N ALA A 41 -8.79 -3.35 -15.44
CA ALA A 41 -9.16 -4.35 -14.43
C ALA A 41 -8.34 -5.65 -14.52
N LYS A 42 -7.96 -6.07 -15.74
CA LYS A 42 -7.17 -7.30 -15.97
C LYS A 42 -5.77 -7.26 -15.36
N TYR A 43 -5.19 -6.07 -15.19
CA TYR A 43 -3.86 -5.86 -14.60
C TYR A 43 -3.89 -5.62 -13.10
N LEU A 44 -5.07 -5.41 -12.52
CA LEU A 44 -5.25 -5.27 -11.09
C LEU A 44 -5.43 -6.65 -10.44
N GLN A 45 -4.72 -6.88 -9.36
CA GLN A 45 -4.77 -8.08 -8.56
C GLN A 45 -5.45 -7.76 -7.23
N ILE A 46 -6.26 -8.70 -6.74
CA ILE A 46 -6.85 -8.58 -5.41
C ILE A 46 -5.79 -9.01 -4.39
N ASP A 47 -5.57 -8.17 -3.40
CA ASP A 47 -4.65 -8.44 -2.31
C ASP A 47 -5.30 -8.17 -0.96
N HIS A 48 -4.89 -8.91 0.07
CA HIS A 48 -5.33 -8.64 1.44
C HIS A 48 -4.72 -7.32 1.91
N ARG A 49 -5.50 -6.45 2.56
CA ARG A 49 -4.95 -5.26 3.19
C ARG A 49 -3.93 -5.63 4.25
N ILE A 50 -4.32 -6.50 5.17
CA ILE A 50 -3.44 -7.08 6.19
C ILE A 50 -3.08 -8.50 5.75
N PRO A 51 -1.80 -8.90 5.78
CA PRO A 51 -1.41 -10.26 5.45
C PRO A 51 -2.22 -11.31 6.20
N TYR A 52 -2.61 -12.38 5.51
CA TYR A 52 -3.43 -13.44 6.11
C TYR A 52 -2.70 -14.16 7.28
N GLU A 53 -1.37 -14.12 7.29
CA GLU A 53 -0.56 -14.65 8.39
C GLU A 53 -0.74 -13.87 9.69
N VAL A 54 -1.23 -12.63 9.60
CA VAL A 54 -1.54 -11.76 10.75
C VAL A 54 -3.04 -11.76 11.04
N ALA A 55 -3.88 -11.51 10.03
CA ALA A 55 -5.31 -11.37 10.20
C ALA A 55 -6.06 -12.71 10.24
N GLY A 56 -5.43 -13.80 9.84
CA GLY A 56 -6.08 -15.08 9.59
C GLY A 56 -6.76 -15.12 8.21
N GLU A 57 -7.11 -16.32 7.78
CA GLU A 57 -7.79 -16.53 6.51
C GLU A 57 -9.28 -16.20 6.63
N MET A 58 -9.75 -15.30 5.78
CA MET A 58 -11.16 -14.92 5.75
C MET A 58 -11.93 -15.76 4.74
N SER A 59 -13.00 -16.42 5.17
CA SER A 59 -13.84 -17.25 4.32
C SER A 59 -15.32 -16.87 4.43
N GLY A 60 -16.08 -17.15 3.38
CA GLY A 60 -17.53 -16.97 3.37
C GLY A 60 -17.94 -15.50 3.64
N THR A 61 -18.85 -15.30 4.58
CA THR A 61 -19.42 -14.00 4.95
C THR A 61 -18.43 -13.03 5.60
N GLN A 62 -17.28 -13.51 6.05
CA GLN A 62 -16.20 -12.66 6.60
C GLN A 62 -15.41 -11.95 5.51
N ARG A 63 -15.51 -12.43 4.26
CA ARG A 63 -14.82 -11.85 3.10
C ARG A 63 -15.56 -10.62 2.61
N THR A 64 -15.24 -9.46 3.18
CA THR A 64 -15.81 -8.19 2.75
C THR A 64 -14.78 -7.35 1.98
N PRO A 65 -15.20 -6.47 1.05
CA PRO A 65 -14.29 -5.60 0.30
C PRO A 65 -13.36 -4.75 1.15
N HIS A 66 -13.75 -4.45 2.39
CA HIS A 66 -12.91 -3.66 3.31
C HIS A 66 -11.58 -4.31 3.69
N HIS A 67 -11.50 -5.62 3.62
CA HIS A 67 -10.29 -6.39 3.96
C HIS A 67 -9.32 -6.53 2.78
N PHE A 68 -9.73 -6.06 1.60
CA PHE A 68 -8.97 -6.23 0.36
C PHE A 68 -8.72 -4.89 -0.32
N MET A 69 -7.77 -4.91 -1.23
CA MET A 69 -7.42 -3.79 -2.08
C MET A 69 -7.05 -4.29 -3.48
N LEU A 70 -7.08 -3.40 -4.46
CA LEU A 70 -6.64 -3.69 -5.82
C LEU A 70 -5.23 -3.14 -6.02
N LEU A 71 -4.31 -3.97 -6.48
CA LEU A 71 -2.92 -3.59 -6.69
C LEU A 71 -2.45 -3.92 -8.10
N CYS A 72 -1.64 -3.05 -8.69
CA CYS A 72 -0.84 -3.41 -9.84
C CYS A 72 0.28 -4.39 -9.42
N ALA A 73 0.82 -5.14 -10.37
CA ALA A 73 1.82 -6.17 -10.08
C ALA A 73 3.08 -5.63 -9.39
N ALA A 74 3.50 -4.41 -9.70
CA ALA A 74 4.67 -3.77 -9.07
C ALA A 74 4.39 -3.47 -7.58
N ALA A 75 3.26 -2.83 -7.28
CA ALA A 75 2.86 -2.52 -5.91
C ALA A 75 2.65 -3.78 -5.07
N GLN A 76 2.07 -4.84 -5.66
CA GLN A 76 1.90 -6.11 -4.96
C GLN A 76 3.23 -6.74 -4.57
N ARG A 77 4.20 -6.79 -5.49
CA ARG A 77 5.55 -7.32 -5.19
C ARG A 77 6.25 -6.51 -4.10
N GLN A 78 6.16 -5.18 -4.17
CA GLN A 78 6.78 -4.31 -3.17
C GLN A 78 6.13 -4.49 -1.81
N LYS A 79 4.80 -4.56 -1.74
CA LYS A 79 4.08 -4.83 -0.49
C LYS A 79 4.47 -6.18 0.10
N SER A 80 4.51 -7.26 -0.71
CA SER A 80 4.94 -8.58 -0.25
C SER A 80 6.33 -8.53 0.35
N TRP A 81 7.29 -7.93 -0.36
CA TRP A 81 8.65 -7.76 0.12
C TRP A 81 8.71 -7.05 1.47
N GLU A 82 8.05 -5.90 1.59
CA GLU A 82 8.05 -5.10 2.83
C GLU A 82 7.38 -5.86 3.99
N CYS A 83 6.28 -6.55 3.74
CA CYS A 83 5.61 -7.35 4.76
C CYS A 83 6.46 -8.55 5.19
N GLU A 84 7.09 -9.26 4.27
CA GLU A 84 7.95 -10.43 4.54
C GLU A 84 9.18 -10.06 5.39
N HIS A 85 9.65 -8.80 5.32
CA HIS A 85 10.77 -8.29 6.11
C HIS A 85 10.34 -7.47 7.33
N CYS A 86 9.02 -7.34 7.56
CA CYS A 86 8.49 -6.61 8.72
C CYS A 86 8.58 -7.47 9.99
N SER A 87 9.18 -6.93 11.05
CA SER A 87 9.31 -7.65 12.32
C SER A 87 7.97 -8.00 12.97
N ASN A 88 6.89 -7.26 12.65
CA ASN A 88 5.55 -7.65 13.08
C ASN A 88 5.10 -8.97 12.44
N LEU A 89 5.29 -9.15 11.12
CA LEU A 89 4.94 -10.39 10.44
C LEU A 89 5.80 -11.57 10.93
N LEU A 90 7.09 -11.32 11.13
CA LEU A 90 8.05 -12.34 11.55
C LEU A 90 7.91 -12.74 13.02
N GLY A 91 7.33 -11.88 13.86
CA GLY A 91 7.27 -12.07 15.30
C GLY A 91 5.88 -11.95 15.91
N GLN A 92 5.45 -10.73 16.24
CA GLN A 92 4.28 -10.47 17.09
C GLN A 92 2.95 -10.81 16.40
N LYS A 93 2.84 -10.60 15.10
CA LYS A 93 1.61 -10.76 14.31
C LYS A 93 0.43 -9.98 14.87
N ASP A 94 0.72 -8.78 15.37
CA ASP A 94 -0.29 -7.88 15.91
C ASP A 94 -1.03 -7.17 14.76
N ILE A 95 -2.32 -7.38 14.72
CA ILE A 95 -3.20 -6.80 13.69
C ILE A 95 -3.29 -5.28 13.82
N THR A 96 -3.17 -4.72 15.02
CA THR A 96 -3.27 -3.28 15.27
C THR A 96 -2.12 -2.52 14.64
N ILE A 97 -0.94 -3.10 14.61
CA ILE A 97 0.24 -2.57 13.91
C ILE A 97 -0.06 -2.48 12.41
N CYS A 98 -0.60 -3.55 11.82
CA CYS A 98 -0.94 -3.53 10.40
C CYS A 98 -2.07 -2.55 10.06
N GLN A 99 -3.00 -2.30 10.99
CA GLN A 99 -4.10 -1.34 10.78
C GLN A 99 -3.65 0.11 10.65
N SER A 100 -2.43 0.44 11.09
CA SER A 100 -1.82 1.76 10.94
C SER A 100 -0.64 1.79 9.96
N CYS A 101 -0.45 0.72 9.20
CA CYS A 101 0.63 0.60 8.22
C CYS A 101 0.22 1.08 6.82
N TYR A 102 1.10 1.81 6.15
CA TYR A 102 0.94 2.26 4.76
C TYR A 102 0.56 1.13 3.79
N TRP A 103 1.16 -0.04 3.91
CA TRP A 103 0.91 -1.16 3.01
C TRP A 103 -0.48 -1.77 3.16
N ALA A 104 -1.14 -1.55 4.29
CA ALA A 104 -2.51 -1.98 4.51
C ALA A 104 -3.53 -0.86 4.26
N TYR A 105 -3.22 0.35 4.73
CA TYR A 105 -4.12 1.51 4.69
C TYR A 105 -3.37 2.76 4.23
N PRO A 106 -3.02 2.85 2.92
CA PRO A 106 -2.27 3.99 2.39
C PRO A 106 -3.00 5.32 2.49
N GLU A 107 -4.33 5.28 2.64
CA GLU A 107 -5.17 6.44 2.85
C GLU A 107 -5.07 7.05 4.26
N LYS A 108 -4.63 6.26 5.24
CA LYS A 108 -4.48 6.71 6.63
C LYS A 108 -3.51 5.81 7.39
N TYR A 109 -2.28 6.22 7.51
CA TYR A 109 -1.23 5.44 8.16
C TYR A 109 -0.32 6.32 9.02
N THR A 110 0.45 5.70 9.91
CA THR A 110 1.41 6.35 10.80
C THR A 110 2.84 5.86 10.61
N HIS A 111 3.01 4.73 9.91
CA HIS A 111 4.31 4.12 9.65
C HIS A 111 4.31 3.30 8.36
N VAL A 112 5.50 3.01 7.84
CA VAL A 112 5.72 2.10 6.71
C VAL A 112 6.52 0.90 7.21
N ALA A 113 5.90 -0.26 7.36
CA ALA A 113 6.52 -1.48 7.89
C ALA A 113 7.35 -1.21 9.18
N LEU A 114 6.74 -0.52 10.15
CA LEU A 114 7.31 -0.07 11.43
C LEU A 114 8.35 1.06 11.33
N ARG A 115 8.74 1.49 10.15
CA ARG A 115 9.55 2.71 10.01
C ARG A 115 8.66 3.94 10.17
N GLN A 116 9.15 4.93 10.92
CA GLN A 116 8.45 6.20 11.12
C GLN A 116 8.60 7.08 9.87
N GLU A 117 7.87 6.74 8.85
CA GLU A 117 7.90 7.37 7.53
C GLU A 117 6.50 7.75 7.11
N GLN A 118 6.37 8.90 6.46
CA GLN A 118 5.19 9.28 5.70
C GLN A 118 5.63 9.70 4.30
N ARG A 119 4.83 9.34 3.31
CA ARG A 119 5.10 9.61 1.90
C ARG A 119 4.11 10.63 1.40
N LEU A 120 4.61 11.56 0.59
CA LEU A 120 3.82 12.50 -0.16
C LEU A 120 4.25 12.40 -1.62
N ASP A 121 3.34 11.94 -2.47
CA ASP A 121 3.55 11.89 -3.90
C ASP A 121 2.82 13.09 -4.53
N LEU A 122 3.57 13.97 -5.18
CA LEU A 122 3.05 15.13 -5.88
C LEU A 122 3.27 14.97 -7.37
N VAL A 123 2.22 15.21 -8.13
CA VAL A 123 2.26 15.22 -9.59
C VAL A 123 2.04 16.65 -10.08
N PHE A 124 3.03 17.20 -10.74
CA PHE A 124 2.97 18.53 -11.34
C PHE A 124 2.56 18.41 -12.81
N GLN A 125 1.56 19.14 -13.23
CA GLN A 125 1.02 19.05 -14.59
C GLN A 125 0.98 20.44 -15.25
N ASN A 126 1.11 20.47 -16.56
CA ASN A 126 0.99 21.68 -17.37
C ASN A 126 1.89 22.81 -16.87
N GLU A 127 1.31 23.93 -16.45
CA GLU A 127 2.02 25.12 -15.98
C GLU A 127 2.76 24.89 -14.65
N GLU A 128 2.32 23.92 -13.85
CA GLU A 128 2.96 23.59 -12.58
C GLU A 128 4.36 22.95 -12.76
N VAL A 129 4.62 22.34 -13.93
CA VAL A 129 5.94 21.79 -14.26
C VAL A 129 7.03 22.85 -14.16
N ALA A 130 6.72 24.10 -14.59
CA ALA A 130 7.66 25.21 -14.49
C ALA A 130 8.02 25.57 -13.04
N ILE A 131 7.07 25.37 -12.11
CA ILE A 131 7.31 25.57 -10.67
C ILE A 131 8.27 24.50 -10.16
N LEU A 132 8.03 23.24 -10.52
CA LEU A 132 8.90 22.14 -10.13
C LEU A 132 10.33 22.34 -10.63
N GLU A 133 10.50 22.78 -11.89
CA GLU A 133 11.83 23.05 -12.46
C GLU A 133 12.57 24.18 -11.71
N LYS A 134 11.87 25.25 -11.31
CA LYS A 134 12.46 26.29 -10.47
C LYS A 134 12.93 25.77 -9.11
N LEU A 135 12.10 24.90 -8.46
CA LEU A 135 12.47 24.30 -7.18
C LEU A 135 13.68 23.36 -7.30
N LYS A 136 13.80 22.64 -8.41
CA LYS A 136 14.98 21.80 -8.70
C LYS A 136 16.24 22.65 -8.87
N LEU A 137 16.17 23.73 -9.64
CA LEU A 137 17.29 24.65 -9.84
C LEU A 137 17.73 25.31 -8.52
N GLN A 138 16.77 25.69 -7.67
CA GLN A 138 17.07 26.23 -6.35
C GLN A 138 17.78 25.18 -5.47
N ALA A 139 17.26 23.96 -5.41
CA ALA A 139 17.86 22.87 -4.66
C ALA A 139 19.33 22.60 -5.11
N GLU A 140 19.54 22.57 -6.43
CA GLU A 140 20.88 22.39 -7.00
C GLU A 140 21.83 23.54 -6.64
N ALA A 141 21.38 24.79 -6.75
CA ALA A 141 22.17 25.97 -6.41
C ALA A 141 22.55 26.02 -4.92
N GLU A 142 21.68 25.55 -4.04
CA GLU A 142 21.88 25.53 -2.60
C GLU A 142 22.58 24.25 -2.10
N GLY A 143 22.79 23.25 -2.97
CA GLY A 143 23.34 21.94 -2.59
C GLY A 143 22.40 21.12 -1.69
N LEU A 144 21.10 21.38 -1.78
CA LEU A 144 20.06 20.73 -1.00
C LEU A 144 19.29 19.68 -1.82
N THR A 145 18.54 18.81 -1.15
CA THR A 145 17.54 17.99 -1.83
C THR A 145 16.27 18.82 -2.07
N LEU A 146 15.46 18.42 -3.07
CA LEU A 146 14.16 19.03 -3.30
C LEU A 146 13.27 18.97 -2.05
N LYS A 147 13.35 17.89 -1.28
CA LYS A 147 12.66 17.73 0.00
C LYS A 147 13.09 18.82 1.00
N ASP A 148 14.39 19.10 1.12
CA ASP A 148 14.89 20.09 2.07
C ASP A 148 14.39 21.49 1.70
N VAL A 149 14.38 21.83 0.40
CA VAL A 149 13.81 23.09 -0.09
C VAL A 149 12.33 23.20 0.25
N LEU A 150 11.56 22.13 0.03
CA LEU A 150 10.13 22.13 0.37
C LEU A 150 9.90 22.27 1.89
N ILE A 151 10.73 21.63 2.71
CA ILE A 151 10.65 21.77 4.18
C ILE A 151 10.94 23.20 4.59
N HIS A 152 12.01 23.82 4.04
CA HIS A 152 12.33 25.21 4.34
C HIS A 152 11.16 26.15 4.00
N LEU A 153 10.56 26.01 2.82
CA LEU A 153 9.42 26.83 2.40
C LEU A 153 8.17 26.68 3.27
N LEU A 154 8.03 25.57 3.99
CA LEU A 154 6.89 25.32 4.89
C LEU A 154 7.19 25.68 6.35
N SER A 155 8.45 25.98 6.67
CA SER A 155 8.90 26.29 8.05
C SER A 155 8.98 27.80 8.34
N ASP A 156 8.87 28.64 7.30
CA ASP A 156 8.80 30.10 7.35
C ASP A 156 7.35 30.57 7.43
#